data_8ef287568bd11105368a89aad17db762
#
_entry.id   8ef287568bd11105368a89aad17db762
#
_cell.length_a   1.000
_cell.length_b   1.000
_cell.length_c   1.000
_cell.angle_alpha   90.00
_cell.angle_beta   90.00
_cell.angle_gamma   90.00
#
_symmetry.space_group_name_H-M   'P 1'
#
loop_
_entity.id
_entity.type
_entity.pdbx_description
1 polymer ?
#
loop_
_entity_poly.entity_id
_entity_poly.type
_entity_poly.pdbx_seq_one_letter_code
_entity_poly.pdbx_strand_id
1 'polypeptide(L)'
;VAIVNPKMPDSGYPFRDLAGCAVVWKLISALRFACLDVYKQPICLLNARPSNEAYVIEAVKLVNLVEVERISETVVPGMVSISQTRLVPFLQGQQILVWDAATQVRQLEKAFGKGVEFNCYDIATDIARDIPAARGASLLKLKDQSKIARYNGKPIGELDGFLNLFVTFLLRKNGTWGPREAEELQLVALGTLADLMPLRGENRILVRRGLAAMNERPRPGLAELLSRQGLAGKRVTTGDLSWQITPAINATGRMGTPERAVELFLADGPVPRQRLAEEVVRLNGDRKQLGADSWAIVEPLARASLPRFSERLAVAYGAGIHRGVTGIMANRVASAFKVPAVVICLMEDGTAVGSLRSARGFHLDALLEPCADLFIDHGGHAFAAGFSLRAERLDELLARLERLAADARLPDGDAEEELEIDAELPHEYLTPAILDLADRFEPYGEGNDQLTFAARGMKIVAADIMGKAERNHLKLTLDCGKYKWPAIFWQEAARLNRDFAVGDRVDAAFHVARNAFNGTEIPQMILEDVRKVEG
;
A
#
# COMPACT_ATOMS: atom_id res chain seq x y z
N VAL A 1 20.97 -20.47 9.04
CA VAL A 1 20.34 -19.16 8.85
C VAL A 1 19.04 -19.40 8.12
N ALA A 2 17.92 -18.89 8.64
CA ALA A 2 16.62 -18.96 7.99
C ALA A 2 16.38 -17.64 7.21
N ILE A 3 15.87 -17.74 5.99
CA ILE A 3 15.49 -16.60 5.17
C ILE A 3 13.96 -16.56 5.11
N VAL A 4 13.37 -15.42 5.47
CA VAL A 4 11.93 -15.17 5.37
C VAL A 4 11.71 -14.11 4.30
N ASN A 5 11.39 -14.55 3.09
CA ASN A 5 11.16 -13.66 1.96
C ASN A 5 10.00 -14.18 1.09
N PRO A 6 8.86 -13.48 1.05
CA PRO A 6 7.70 -13.90 0.25
C PRO A 6 7.96 -13.87 -1.28
N LYS A 7 9.00 -13.17 -1.72
CA LYS A 7 9.37 -13.07 -3.16
C LYS A 7 10.13 -14.28 -3.70
N MET A 8 10.63 -15.17 -2.82
CA MET A 8 11.31 -16.39 -3.26
C MET A 8 10.34 -17.27 -4.08
N PRO A 9 10.80 -17.90 -5.17
CA PRO A 9 9.95 -18.72 -6.04
C PRO A 9 9.19 -19.82 -5.31
N ASP A 10 9.80 -20.43 -4.31
CA ASP A 10 9.34 -21.55 -3.50
C ASP A 10 8.74 -21.14 -2.14
N SER A 11 8.52 -19.85 -1.90
CA SER A 11 8.03 -19.36 -0.60
C SER A 11 6.65 -19.92 -0.23
N GLY A 12 5.82 -20.29 -1.21
CA GLY A 12 4.43 -20.72 -1.00
C GLY A 12 3.52 -19.61 -0.44
N TYR A 13 4.04 -18.44 -0.13
CA TYR A 13 3.23 -17.33 0.40
C TYR A 13 2.40 -16.70 -0.72
N PRO A 14 1.08 -16.52 -0.52
CA PRO A 14 0.17 -16.13 -1.61
C PRO A 14 0.34 -14.67 -2.07
N PHE A 15 0.94 -13.81 -1.25
CA PHE A 15 1.13 -12.38 -1.56
C PHE A 15 2.60 -11.99 -1.47
N ARG A 16 3.22 -11.70 -2.62
CA ARG A 16 4.67 -11.50 -2.74
C ARG A 16 5.14 -10.07 -2.45
N ASP A 17 4.26 -9.08 -2.57
CA ASP A 17 4.62 -7.67 -2.59
C ASP A 17 4.58 -7.01 -1.20
N LEU A 18 4.93 -7.75 -0.15
CA LEU A 18 5.06 -7.18 1.19
C LEU A 18 6.33 -6.33 1.31
N ALA A 19 6.21 -5.15 1.92
CA ALA A 19 7.36 -4.38 2.38
C ALA A 19 8.13 -5.13 3.48
N GLY A 20 9.42 -4.87 3.64
CA GLY A 20 10.26 -5.52 4.66
C GLY A 20 9.69 -5.39 6.09
N CYS A 21 9.16 -4.21 6.45
CA CYS A 21 8.49 -4.00 7.75
C CYS A 21 7.24 -4.86 7.93
N ALA A 22 6.48 -5.13 6.86
CA ALA A 22 5.32 -6.00 6.90
C ALA A 22 5.73 -7.47 7.10
N VAL A 23 6.82 -7.91 6.47
CA VAL A 23 7.39 -9.25 6.69
C VAL A 23 7.81 -9.42 8.14
N VAL A 24 8.52 -8.44 8.72
CA VAL A 24 8.91 -8.45 10.14
C VAL A 24 7.68 -8.49 11.06
N TRP A 25 6.66 -7.68 10.78
CA TRP A 25 5.41 -7.68 11.55
C TRP A 25 4.71 -9.05 11.51
N LYS A 26 4.67 -9.70 10.33
CA LYS A 26 4.13 -11.06 10.17
C LYS A 26 4.90 -12.08 10.99
N LEU A 27 6.23 -12.01 10.97
CA LEU A 27 7.08 -12.88 11.77
C LEU A 27 6.82 -12.71 13.26
N ILE A 28 6.75 -11.47 13.76
CA ILE A 28 6.43 -11.18 15.16
C ILE A 28 5.04 -11.71 15.52
N SER A 29 4.04 -11.54 14.64
CA SER A 29 2.68 -12.06 14.85
C SER A 29 2.67 -13.59 14.91
N ALA A 30 3.46 -14.27 14.06
CA ALA A 30 3.61 -15.74 14.10
C ALA A 30 4.30 -16.20 15.39
N LEU A 31 5.34 -15.51 15.87
CA LEU A 31 6.00 -15.81 17.14
C LEU A 31 5.04 -15.63 18.33
N ARG A 32 4.24 -14.58 18.34
CA ARG A 32 3.19 -14.39 19.37
C ARG A 32 2.17 -15.52 19.34
N PHE A 33 1.73 -15.90 18.16
CA PHE A 33 0.81 -17.03 18.00
C PHE A 33 1.42 -18.34 18.54
N ALA A 34 2.71 -18.57 18.32
CA ALA A 34 3.41 -19.74 18.83
C ALA A 34 3.49 -19.81 20.39
N CYS A 35 3.23 -18.69 21.08
CA CYS A 35 3.14 -18.65 22.55
C CYS A 35 1.71 -18.89 23.09
N LEU A 36 0.71 -19.08 22.21
CA LEU A 36 -0.67 -19.33 22.63
C LEU A 36 -0.91 -20.82 22.92
N ASP A 37 -1.84 -21.12 23.83
CA ASP A 37 -2.22 -22.50 24.16
C ASP A 37 -2.76 -23.28 22.96
N VAL A 38 -3.34 -22.57 21.99
CA VAL A 38 -3.88 -23.16 20.75
C VAL A 38 -2.78 -23.57 19.75
N TYR A 39 -1.54 -23.15 19.96
CA TYR A 39 -0.42 -23.51 19.08
C TYR A 39 -0.17 -25.01 19.05
N LYS A 40 -0.13 -25.59 17.86
CA LYS A 40 -0.01 -27.03 17.59
C LYS A 40 -1.13 -27.90 18.16
N GLN A 41 -2.21 -27.30 18.71
CA GLN A 41 -3.36 -28.10 19.13
C GLN A 41 -4.14 -28.56 17.88
N PRO A 42 -4.38 -29.87 17.74
CA PRO A 42 -5.29 -30.37 16.72
C PRO A 42 -6.73 -30.07 17.13
N ILE A 43 -7.46 -29.39 16.26
CA ILE A 43 -8.87 -29.03 16.48
C ILE A 43 -9.67 -29.56 15.31
N CYS A 44 -10.82 -30.16 15.59
CA CYS A 44 -11.74 -30.62 14.57
C CYS A 44 -13.06 -29.87 14.67
N LEU A 45 -13.49 -29.20 13.61
CA LEU A 45 -14.84 -28.64 13.49
C LEU A 45 -15.69 -29.64 12.75
N LEU A 46 -16.92 -29.87 13.22
CA LEU A 46 -17.89 -30.75 12.59
C LEU A 46 -19.24 -30.07 12.43
N ASN A 47 -19.89 -30.33 11.30
CA ASN A 47 -21.28 -29.92 11.03
C ASN A 47 -22.02 -31.04 10.32
N ALA A 48 -23.13 -31.49 10.91
CA ALA A 48 -24.07 -32.42 10.31
C ALA A 48 -25.38 -31.68 9.99
N ARG A 49 -25.87 -31.82 8.78
CA ARG A 49 -27.11 -31.17 8.31
C ARG A 49 -27.93 -32.08 7.41
N PRO A 50 -29.27 -31.92 7.44
CA PRO A 50 -30.13 -32.65 6.52
C PRO A 50 -29.94 -32.12 5.07
N SER A 51 -30.09 -33.06 4.11
CA SER A 51 -30.05 -32.74 2.68
C SER A 51 -30.99 -33.72 1.96
N ASN A 52 -32.19 -33.31 1.63
CA ASN A 52 -33.26 -34.18 1.11
C ASN A 52 -33.50 -35.38 2.05
N GLU A 53 -33.39 -36.60 1.54
CA GLU A 53 -33.55 -37.84 2.30
C GLU A 53 -32.27 -38.34 2.98
N ALA A 54 -31.18 -37.56 2.90
CA ALA A 54 -29.88 -37.90 3.44
C ALA A 54 -29.39 -36.86 4.46
N TYR A 55 -28.26 -37.17 5.11
CA TYR A 55 -27.51 -36.23 5.95
C TYR A 55 -26.13 -36.02 5.35
N VAL A 56 -25.75 -34.77 5.24
CA VAL A 56 -24.38 -34.38 4.87
C VAL A 56 -23.64 -34.07 6.17
N ILE A 57 -22.55 -34.82 6.40
CA ILE A 57 -21.69 -34.68 7.57
C ILE A 57 -20.31 -34.25 7.09
N GLU A 58 -19.93 -33.05 7.46
CA GLU A 58 -18.66 -32.43 7.05
C GLU A 58 -17.80 -32.22 8.28
N ALA A 59 -16.52 -32.52 8.17
CA ALA A 59 -15.56 -32.23 9.23
C ALA A 59 -14.24 -31.70 8.66
N VAL A 60 -13.61 -30.80 9.41
CA VAL A 60 -12.32 -30.19 9.05
C VAL A 60 -11.38 -30.22 10.22
N LYS A 61 -10.15 -30.71 10.02
CA LYS A 61 -9.05 -30.63 10.98
C LYS A 61 -8.23 -29.39 10.79
N LEU A 62 -7.91 -28.74 11.89
CA LEU A 62 -7.10 -27.54 11.93
C LEU A 62 -5.86 -27.78 12.79
N VAL A 63 -4.73 -27.31 12.33
CA VAL A 63 -3.51 -27.13 13.12
C VAL A 63 -3.02 -25.71 12.89
N ASN A 64 -2.75 -24.97 13.97
CA ASN A 64 -2.38 -23.56 13.91
C ASN A 64 -3.40 -22.69 13.14
N LEU A 65 -4.69 -22.99 13.26
CA LEU A 65 -5.81 -22.34 12.57
C LEU A 65 -5.80 -22.52 11.04
N VAL A 66 -4.96 -23.41 10.52
CA VAL A 66 -4.89 -23.76 9.10
C VAL A 66 -5.56 -25.10 8.89
N GLU A 67 -6.40 -25.20 7.86
CA GLU A 67 -7.00 -26.46 7.42
C GLU A 67 -5.91 -27.41 6.92
N VAL A 68 -5.84 -28.61 7.54
CA VAL A 68 -4.88 -29.66 7.16
C VAL A 68 -5.55 -30.85 6.49
N GLU A 69 -6.81 -31.13 6.83
CA GLU A 69 -7.57 -32.23 6.26
C GLU A 69 -9.07 -31.94 6.35
N ARG A 70 -9.85 -32.35 5.36
CA ARG A 70 -11.30 -32.21 5.33
C ARG A 70 -11.97 -33.47 4.78
N ILE A 71 -13.11 -33.83 5.35
CA ILE A 71 -13.99 -34.87 4.82
C ILE A 71 -15.42 -34.35 4.68
N SER A 72 -16.14 -34.98 3.75
CA SER A 72 -17.60 -34.85 3.58
C SER A 72 -18.18 -36.22 3.29
N GLU A 73 -19.18 -36.61 4.06
CA GLU A 73 -19.92 -37.87 3.90
C GLU A 73 -21.40 -37.57 3.72
N THR A 74 -22.00 -38.27 2.77
CA THR A 74 -23.45 -38.21 2.58
C THR A 74 -24.04 -39.56 3.03
N VAL A 75 -24.86 -39.53 4.05
CA VAL A 75 -25.41 -40.71 4.72
C VAL A 75 -26.91 -40.77 4.54
N VAL A 76 -27.41 -41.85 3.94
CA VAL A 76 -28.84 -42.17 3.89
C VAL A 76 -29.16 -43.03 5.12
N PRO A 77 -30.12 -42.62 6.00
CA PRO A 77 -30.43 -43.35 7.21
C PRO A 77 -30.81 -44.83 6.95
N GLY A 78 -30.22 -45.72 7.74
CA GLY A 78 -30.46 -47.15 7.66
C GLY A 78 -29.68 -47.87 6.53
N MET A 79 -28.95 -47.16 5.65
CA MET A 79 -28.18 -47.77 4.58
C MET A 79 -26.70 -47.92 4.91
N VAL A 80 -26.14 -47.02 5.75
CA VAL A 80 -24.71 -47.00 6.06
C VAL A 80 -24.55 -46.86 7.57
N SER A 81 -23.75 -47.73 8.19
CA SER A 81 -23.35 -47.58 9.59
C SER A 81 -22.20 -46.62 9.74
N ILE A 82 -22.03 -46.00 10.90
CA ILE A 82 -20.94 -45.05 11.15
C ILE A 82 -19.55 -45.69 10.94
N SER A 83 -19.39 -46.99 11.25
CA SER A 83 -18.15 -47.73 11.05
C SER A 83 -17.77 -47.93 9.58
N GLN A 84 -18.70 -47.77 8.66
CA GLN A 84 -18.47 -47.87 7.23
C GLN A 84 -18.08 -46.52 6.60
N THR A 85 -18.11 -45.45 7.40
CA THR A 85 -17.72 -44.12 6.95
C THR A 85 -16.26 -43.82 7.32
N ARG A 86 -15.69 -42.81 6.70
CA ARG A 86 -14.38 -42.27 7.07
C ARG A 86 -14.43 -41.42 8.34
N LEU A 87 -15.63 -41.17 8.92
CA LEU A 87 -15.80 -40.31 10.10
C LEU A 87 -15.06 -40.84 11.31
N VAL A 88 -15.20 -42.13 11.65
CA VAL A 88 -14.59 -42.70 12.85
C VAL A 88 -13.06 -42.54 12.86
N PRO A 89 -12.33 -42.99 11.82
CA PRO A 89 -10.87 -42.78 11.80
C PRO A 89 -10.47 -41.30 11.71
N PHE A 90 -11.29 -40.47 11.06
CA PHE A 90 -11.04 -39.04 10.96
C PHE A 90 -11.16 -38.33 12.31
N LEU A 91 -12.18 -38.67 13.10
CA LEU A 91 -12.49 -38.02 14.38
C LEU A 91 -11.68 -38.58 15.56
N GLN A 92 -11.06 -39.73 15.39
CA GLN A 92 -10.32 -40.40 16.46
C GLN A 92 -9.20 -39.51 17.00
N GLY A 93 -9.15 -39.34 18.35
CA GLY A 93 -8.12 -38.55 19.02
C GLY A 93 -8.25 -37.02 18.80
N GLN A 94 -9.34 -36.53 18.20
CA GLN A 94 -9.57 -35.11 17.98
C GLN A 94 -10.42 -34.47 19.06
N GLN A 95 -10.16 -33.21 19.41
CA GLN A 95 -11.09 -32.38 20.13
C GLN A 95 -12.15 -31.86 19.12
N ILE A 96 -13.38 -32.38 19.21
CA ILE A 96 -14.44 -32.07 18.27
C ILE A 96 -15.24 -30.88 18.78
N LEU A 97 -15.26 -29.82 17.99
CA LEU A 97 -16.07 -28.62 18.26
C LEU A 97 -17.25 -28.56 17.28
N VAL A 98 -18.40 -28.23 17.81
CA VAL A 98 -19.65 -28.14 17.04
C VAL A 98 -20.39 -26.83 17.33
N TRP A 99 -21.31 -26.49 16.45
CA TRP A 99 -22.26 -25.40 16.62
C TRP A 99 -23.62 -25.99 17.01
N ASP A 100 -24.14 -25.70 18.22
CA ASP A 100 -25.34 -26.28 18.75
C ASP A 100 -25.25 -27.81 18.89
N ALA A 101 -24.54 -28.26 19.92
CA ALA A 101 -24.27 -29.68 20.18
C ALA A 101 -25.56 -30.52 20.22
N ALA A 102 -26.67 -30.02 20.83
CA ALA A 102 -27.93 -30.72 20.90
C ALA A 102 -28.54 -31.00 19.51
N THR A 103 -28.38 -30.05 18.58
CA THR A 103 -28.80 -30.24 17.20
C THR A 103 -27.89 -31.19 16.46
N GLN A 104 -26.55 -31.07 16.64
CA GLN A 104 -25.59 -31.95 15.97
C GLN A 104 -25.76 -33.42 16.38
N VAL A 105 -25.88 -33.69 17.67
CA VAL A 105 -26.13 -35.05 18.19
C VAL A 105 -27.43 -35.63 17.58
N ARG A 106 -28.55 -34.86 17.59
CA ARG A 106 -29.81 -35.30 16.96
C ARG A 106 -29.68 -35.60 15.46
N GLN A 107 -28.89 -34.84 14.73
CA GLN A 107 -28.66 -35.08 13.29
C GLN A 107 -27.84 -36.38 13.06
N LEU A 108 -26.85 -36.63 13.89
CA LEU A 108 -26.03 -37.84 13.84
C LEU A 108 -26.86 -39.07 14.26
N GLU A 109 -27.69 -38.95 15.31
CA GLU A 109 -28.61 -40.04 15.69
C GLU A 109 -29.63 -40.35 14.59
N LYS A 110 -30.11 -39.38 13.86
CA LYS A 110 -30.99 -39.58 12.71
C LYS A 110 -30.27 -40.23 11.55
N ALA A 111 -28.99 -39.86 11.30
CA ALA A 111 -28.19 -40.43 10.24
C ALA A 111 -27.80 -41.88 10.50
N PHE A 112 -27.36 -42.23 11.74
CA PHE A 112 -26.74 -43.50 12.05
C PHE A 112 -27.54 -44.39 13.04
N GLY A 113 -28.65 -43.88 13.56
CA GLY A 113 -29.44 -44.58 14.58
C GLY A 113 -29.11 -44.16 16.01
N LYS A 114 -30.02 -44.53 16.95
CA LYS A 114 -29.82 -44.27 18.39
C LYS A 114 -28.68 -45.15 18.95
N GLY A 115 -27.84 -44.57 19.78
CA GLY A 115 -26.71 -45.25 20.44
C GLY A 115 -25.34 -44.87 19.89
N VAL A 116 -25.24 -43.93 18.98
CA VAL A 116 -23.98 -43.31 18.62
C VAL A 116 -23.62 -42.28 19.67
N GLU A 117 -22.66 -42.66 20.57
CA GLU A 117 -22.09 -41.71 21.52
C GLU A 117 -21.12 -40.80 20.80
N PHE A 118 -21.42 -39.49 20.89
CA PHE A 118 -20.61 -38.46 20.25
C PHE A 118 -20.17 -37.41 21.26
N ASN A 119 -18.88 -37.47 21.64
CA ASN A 119 -18.30 -36.50 22.56
C ASN A 119 -17.83 -35.27 21.81
N CYS A 120 -18.54 -34.16 21.93
CA CYS A 120 -18.21 -32.90 21.31
C CYS A 120 -18.41 -31.73 22.27
N TYR A 121 -17.74 -30.62 21.98
CA TYR A 121 -17.89 -29.38 22.73
C TYR A 121 -18.67 -28.35 21.91
N ASP A 122 -19.73 -27.77 22.51
CA ASP A 122 -20.51 -26.70 21.91
C ASP A 122 -19.79 -25.35 22.08
N ILE A 123 -19.16 -24.88 21.00
CA ILE A 123 -18.43 -23.62 21.01
C ILE A 123 -19.32 -22.39 20.76
N ALA A 124 -20.59 -22.59 20.41
CA ALA A 124 -21.51 -21.50 20.04
C ALA A 124 -21.65 -20.45 21.14
N THR A 125 -21.74 -20.90 22.40
CA THR A 125 -21.90 -20.02 23.56
C THR A 125 -20.66 -19.15 23.77
N ASP A 126 -19.46 -19.72 23.63
CA ASP A 126 -18.22 -18.98 23.79
C ASP A 126 -18.04 -17.94 22.67
N ILE A 127 -18.31 -18.36 21.44
CA ILE A 127 -18.24 -17.45 20.30
C ILE A 127 -19.29 -16.31 20.43
N ALA A 128 -20.51 -16.62 20.87
CA ALA A 128 -21.57 -15.62 21.03
C ALA A 128 -21.29 -14.60 22.16
N ARG A 129 -20.41 -14.93 23.10
CA ARG A 129 -19.93 -13.98 24.14
C ARG A 129 -19.07 -12.90 23.53
N ASP A 130 -18.15 -13.26 22.65
CA ASP A 130 -17.18 -12.33 22.03
C ASP A 130 -17.68 -11.74 20.72
N ILE A 131 -18.63 -12.42 20.06
CA ILE A 131 -19.26 -12.00 18.80
C ILE A 131 -20.78 -11.99 18.97
N PRO A 132 -21.37 -10.94 19.55
CA PRO A 132 -22.82 -10.90 19.87
C PRO A 132 -23.75 -11.15 18.68
N ALA A 133 -23.32 -10.81 17.46
CA ALA A 133 -24.08 -11.08 16.25
C ALA A 133 -24.29 -12.57 15.95
N ALA A 134 -23.49 -13.44 16.56
CA ALA A 134 -23.62 -14.90 16.41
C ALA A 134 -24.66 -15.52 17.37
N ARG A 135 -25.15 -14.77 18.35
CA ARG A 135 -26.06 -15.27 19.38
C ARG A 135 -27.37 -15.76 18.78
N GLY A 136 -27.71 -17.03 19.02
CA GLY A 136 -28.97 -17.64 18.57
C GLY A 136 -29.11 -17.78 17.04
N ALA A 137 -28.03 -17.57 16.29
CA ALA A 137 -28.03 -17.71 14.85
C ALA A 137 -27.66 -19.15 14.44
N SER A 138 -28.29 -19.70 13.40
CA SER A 138 -27.85 -20.95 12.76
C SER A 138 -26.60 -20.73 11.89
N LEU A 139 -25.83 -21.80 11.65
CA LEU A 139 -24.69 -21.73 10.73
C LEU A 139 -25.10 -21.28 9.32
N LEU A 140 -26.28 -21.70 8.86
CA LEU A 140 -26.81 -21.25 7.57
C LEU A 140 -26.96 -19.73 7.51
N LYS A 141 -27.55 -19.12 8.54
CA LYS A 141 -27.71 -17.66 8.64
C LYS A 141 -26.34 -16.96 8.74
N LEU A 142 -25.42 -17.49 9.54
CA LEU A 142 -24.07 -16.94 9.71
C LEU A 142 -23.25 -17.04 8.42
N LYS A 143 -23.37 -18.14 7.68
CA LYS A 143 -22.79 -18.31 6.36
C LYS A 143 -23.25 -17.20 5.39
N ASP A 144 -24.56 -16.97 5.31
CA ASP A 144 -25.14 -15.98 4.41
C ASP A 144 -24.74 -14.53 4.77
N GLN A 145 -24.48 -14.27 6.05
CA GLN A 145 -23.98 -13.01 6.54
C GLN A 145 -22.46 -12.84 6.38
N SER A 146 -21.73 -13.92 6.09
CA SER A 146 -20.28 -13.92 5.98
C SER A 146 -19.83 -13.13 4.74
N LYS A 147 -18.92 -12.16 4.96
CA LYS A 147 -18.29 -11.42 3.86
C LYS A 147 -17.37 -12.29 2.99
N ILE A 148 -16.85 -13.40 3.52
CA ILE A 148 -15.98 -14.32 2.79
C ILE A 148 -16.69 -14.91 1.58
N ALA A 149 -17.98 -15.21 1.68
CA ALA A 149 -18.77 -15.69 0.54
C ALA A 149 -18.71 -14.78 -0.69
N ARG A 150 -18.53 -13.47 -0.45
CA ARG A 150 -18.48 -12.46 -1.52
C ARG A 150 -17.13 -12.42 -2.25
N TYR A 151 -16.05 -12.85 -1.59
CA TYR A 151 -14.69 -12.72 -2.10
C TYR A 151 -14.08 -14.06 -2.57
N ASN A 152 -14.70 -15.19 -2.20
CA ASN A 152 -14.12 -16.51 -2.48
C ASN A 152 -14.38 -17.03 -3.92
N GLY A 153 -15.22 -16.35 -4.70
CA GLY A 153 -15.57 -16.77 -6.07
C GLY A 153 -16.24 -18.15 -6.17
N LYS A 154 -16.42 -18.85 -5.05
CA LYS A 154 -17.09 -20.16 -4.94
C LYS A 154 -18.16 -20.10 -3.84
N PRO A 155 -19.27 -20.84 -4.01
CA PRO A 155 -20.24 -20.99 -2.93
C PRO A 155 -19.56 -21.58 -1.69
N ILE A 156 -19.80 -20.99 -0.52
CA ILE A 156 -19.32 -21.52 0.75
C ILE A 156 -20.40 -22.36 1.43
N GLY A 157 -19.96 -23.45 2.09
CA GLY A 157 -20.79 -24.31 2.93
C GLY A 157 -21.00 -23.74 4.34
N GLU A 158 -21.85 -24.38 5.12
CA GLU A 158 -22.05 -24.03 6.54
C GLU A 158 -20.77 -24.25 7.35
N LEU A 159 -20.02 -25.33 7.05
CA LEU A 159 -18.75 -25.62 7.71
C LEU A 159 -17.69 -24.53 7.41
N ASP A 160 -17.66 -23.98 6.20
CA ASP A 160 -16.74 -22.88 5.86
C ASP A 160 -17.09 -21.60 6.65
N GLY A 161 -18.37 -21.31 6.79
CA GLY A 161 -18.85 -20.22 7.66
C GLY A 161 -18.44 -20.43 9.11
N PHE A 162 -18.57 -21.65 9.61
CA PHE A 162 -18.18 -22.03 10.96
C PHE A 162 -16.65 -21.91 11.17
N LEU A 163 -15.86 -22.43 10.24
CA LEU A 163 -14.40 -22.31 10.26
C LEU A 163 -13.95 -20.84 10.35
N ASN A 164 -14.52 -20.00 9.49
CA ASN A 164 -14.18 -18.58 9.49
C ASN A 164 -14.57 -17.89 10.80
N LEU A 165 -15.74 -18.19 11.34
CA LEU A 165 -16.21 -17.64 12.59
C LEU A 165 -15.33 -18.09 13.77
N PHE A 166 -14.95 -19.36 13.81
CA PHE A 166 -14.06 -19.95 14.81
C PHE A 166 -12.68 -19.32 14.80
N VAL A 167 -12.05 -19.19 13.62
CA VAL A 167 -10.77 -18.52 13.46
C VAL A 167 -10.86 -17.06 13.91
N THR A 168 -11.91 -16.35 13.52
CA THR A 168 -12.13 -14.96 13.94
C THR A 168 -12.26 -14.83 15.46
N PHE A 169 -12.99 -15.75 16.08
CA PHE A 169 -13.15 -15.81 17.54
C PHE A 169 -11.81 -16.00 18.24
N LEU A 170 -11.03 -16.99 17.83
CA LEU A 170 -9.73 -17.28 18.44
C LEU A 170 -8.74 -16.12 18.28
N LEU A 171 -8.68 -15.51 17.12
CA LEU A 171 -7.83 -14.35 16.88
C LEU A 171 -8.24 -13.18 17.79
N ARG A 172 -9.53 -12.90 17.95
CA ARG A 172 -10.03 -11.85 18.86
C ARG A 172 -9.73 -12.18 20.33
N LYS A 173 -10.05 -13.40 20.77
CA LYS A 173 -9.83 -13.86 22.14
C LYS A 173 -8.35 -13.73 22.55
N ASN A 174 -7.43 -13.94 21.64
CA ASN A 174 -5.99 -13.85 21.88
C ASN A 174 -5.40 -12.45 21.59
N GLY A 175 -6.26 -11.44 21.42
CA GLY A 175 -5.83 -10.04 21.26
C GLY A 175 -5.22 -9.71 19.90
N THR A 176 -5.31 -10.62 18.94
CA THR A 176 -4.92 -10.33 17.54
C THR A 176 -5.83 -9.22 16.99
N TRP A 177 -5.25 -8.23 16.35
CA TRP A 177 -5.90 -6.97 15.96
C TRP A 177 -6.31 -6.07 17.13
N GLY A 178 -5.66 -6.24 18.29
CA GLY A 178 -5.81 -5.39 19.46
C GLY A 178 -5.04 -4.07 19.37
N PRO A 179 -5.05 -3.25 20.44
CA PRO A 179 -4.40 -1.93 20.45
C PRO A 179 -2.91 -1.96 20.11
N ARG A 180 -2.18 -2.99 20.56
CA ARG A 180 -0.75 -3.14 20.27
C ARG A 180 -0.49 -3.35 18.78
N GLU A 181 -1.26 -4.22 18.14
CA GLU A 181 -1.11 -4.47 16.70
C GLU A 181 -1.55 -3.26 15.87
N ALA A 182 -2.56 -2.53 16.33
CA ALA A 182 -2.98 -1.27 15.71
C ALA A 182 -1.83 -0.24 15.71
N GLU A 183 -1.10 -0.13 16.83
CA GLU A 183 0.09 0.73 16.92
C GLU A 183 1.21 0.27 15.97
N GLU A 184 1.45 -1.03 15.86
CA GLU A 184 2.46 -1.59 14.96
C GLU A 184 2.10 -1.41 13.48
N LEU A 185 0.83 -1.57 13.14
CA LEU A 185 0.33 -1.36 11.78
C LEU A 185 0.53 0.06 11.26
N GLN A 186 0.65 1.06 12.13
CA GLN A 186 1.00 2.41 11.71
C GLN A 186 2.40 2.44 11.06
N LEU A 187 3.38 1.71 11.63
CA LEU A 187 4.72 1.61 11.04
C LEU A 187 4.73 0.76 9.78
N VAL A 188 3.90 -0.30 9.74
CA VAL A 188 3.72 -1.10 8.52
C VAL A 188 3.13 -0.25 7.39
N ALA A 189 2.12 0.57 7.67
CA ALA A 189 1.55 1.48 6.69
C ALA A 189 2.58 2.50 6.17
N LEU A 190 3.34 3.13 7.08
CA LEU A 190 4.42 4.05 6.71
C LEU A 190 5.46 3.39 5.82
N GLY A 191 5.98 2.23 6.21
CA GLY A 191 7.02 1.55 5.44
C GLY A 191 6.51 1.03 4.09
N THR A 192 5.26 0.53 4.02
CA THR A 192 4.64 0.09 2.77
C THR A 192 4.50 1.24 1.77
N LEU A 193 4.08 2.44 2.25
CA LEU A 193 3.97 3.63 1.41
C LEU A 193 5.35 4.20 1.04
N ALA A 194 6.31 4.19 1.97
CA ALA A 194 7.66 4.70 1.73
C ALA A 194 8.42 3.89 0.67
N ASP A 195 8.16 2.58 0.61
CA ASP A 195 8.78 1.62 -0.29
C ASP A 195 7.99 1.45 -1.61
N LEU A 196 6.96 2.28 -1.81
CA LEU A 196 6.09 2.29 -3.00
C LEU A 196 5.54 0.89 -3.34
N MET A 197 5.18 0.11 -2.30
CA MET A 197 4.58 -1.20 -2.51
C MET A 197 3.15 -1.09 -3.02
N PRO A 198 2.74 -1.96 -3.98
CA PRO A 198 1.40 -1.87 -4.57
C PRO A 198 0.30 -2.06 -3.52
N LEU A 199 -0.64 -1.13 -3.47
CA LEU A 199 -1.77 -1.11 -2.53
C LEU A 199 -2.90 -2.04 -2.99
N ARG A 200 -2.53 -3.28 -3.22
CA ARG A 200 -3.42 -4.38 -3.59
C ARG A 200 -3.40 -5.47 -2.52
N GLY A 201 -4.39 -6.37 -2.55
CA GLY A 201 -4.43 -7.53 -1.68
C GLY A 201 -4.13 -7.19 -0.21
N GLU A 202 -3.11 -7.81 0.34
CA GLU A 202 -2.76 -7.68 1.76
C GLU A 202 -2.23 -6.30 2.12
N ASN A 203 -1.40 -5.68 1.28
CA ASN A 203 -0.88 -4.33 1.51
C ASN A 203 -2.00 -3.31 1.69
N ARG A 204 -3.06 -3.39 0.86
CA ARG A 204 -4.22 -2.50 0.97
C ARG A 204 -4.91 -2.63 2.33
N ILE A 205 -5.04 -3.86 2.83
CA ILE A 205 -5.66 -4.12 4.15
C ILE A 205 -4.78 -3.56 5.27
N LEU A 206 -3.47 -3.83 5.22
CA LEU A 206 -2.51 -3.39 6.23
C LEU A 206 -2.41 -1.86 6.29
N VAL A 207 -2.27 -1.20 5.13
CA VAL A 207 -2.20 0.27 5.05
C VAL A 207 -3.52 0.90 5.51
N ARG A 208 -4.67 0.38 5.08
CA ARG A 208 -5.99 0.89 5.52
C ARG A 208 -6.16 0.81 7.04
N ARG A 209 -5.74 -0.29 7.65
CA ARG A 209 -5.82 -0.46 9.11
C ARG A 209 -4.82 0.40 9.86
N GLY A 210 -3.58 0.47 9.36
CA GLY A 210 -2.56 1.33 9.95
C GLY A 210 -2.93 2.81 9.88
N LEU A 211 -3.49 3.27 8.76
CA LEU A 211 -3.99 4.63 8.59
C LEU A 211 -5.20 4.94 9.50
N ALA A 212 -6.13 4.00 9.63
CA ALA A 212 -7.26 4.13 10.56
C ALA A 212 -6.77 4.25 12.02
N ALA A 213 -5.85 3.38 12.45
CA ALA A 213 -5.25 3.42 13.77
C ALA A 213 -4.46 4.71 14.03
N MET A 214 -3.78 5.23 13.02
CA MET A 214 -3.07 6.51 13.07
C MET A 214 -4.01 7.69 13.26
N ASN A 215 -5.15 7.68 12.58
CA ASN A 215 -6.18 8.71 12.71
C ASN A 215 -6.94 8.64 14.04
N GLU A 216 -7.08 7.45 14.63
CA GLU A 216 -7.72 7.27 15.92
C GLU A 216 -6.77 7.62 17.07
N ARG A 217 -5.57 7.04 17.05
CA ARG A 217 -4.57 7.22 18.11
C ARG A 217 -3.15 7.07 17.53
N PRO A 218 -2.53 8.13 17.04
CA PRO A 218 -1.19 8.03 16.49
C PRO A 218 -0.17 7.64 17.56
N ARG A 219 0.84 6.85 17.19
CA ARG A 219 1.99 6.53 18.06
C ARG A 219 2.66 7.82 18.54
N PRO A 220 3.18 7.85 19.76
CA PRO A 220 3.69 9.12 20.33
C PRO A 220 4.74 9.82 19.46
N GLY A 221 5.73 9.10 18.91
CA GLY A 221 6.73 9.70 18.03
C GLY A 221 6.17 10.18 16.69
N LEU A 222 5.17 9.47 16.17
CA LEU A 222 4.47 9.89 14.95
C LEU A 222 3.57 11.09 15.19
N ALA A 223 2.89 11.13 16.34
CA ALA A 223 2.06 12.28 16.74
C ALA A 223 2.87 13.59 16.77
N GLU A 224 4.12 13.54 17.26
CA GLU A 224 5.02 14.70 17.25
C GLU A 224 5.37 15.14 15.82
N LEU A 225 5.68 14.19 14.92
CA LEU A 225 5.94 14.53 13.51
C LEU A 225 4.71 15.11 12.82
N LEU A 226 3.53 14.51 13.01
CA LEU A 226 2.26 15.01 12.47
C LEU A 226 1.98 16.45 12.95
N SER A 227 2.20 16.71 14.24
CA SER A 227 2.03 18.05 14.81
C SER A 227 2.95 19.07 14.16
N ARG A 228 4.24 18.75 13.99
CA ARG A 228 5.23 19.67 13.39
C ARG A 228 5.03 19.89 11.90
N GLN A 229 4.36 18.97 11.22
CA GLN A 229 3.95 19.12 9.82
C GLN A 229 2.56 19.78 9.66
N GLY A 230 1.94 20.25 10.77
CA GLY A 230 0.63 20.90 10.73
C GLY A 230 -0.53 19.96 10.43
N LEU A 231 -0.37 18.66 10.71
CA LEU A 231 -1.37 17.60 10.48
C LEU A 231 -2.11 17.19 11.77
N ALA A 232 -1.74 17.78 12.93
CA ALA A 232 -2.42 17.49 14.19
C ALA A 232 -3.91 17.87 14.11
N GLY A 233 -4.79 16.94 14.53
CA GLY A 233 -6.24 17.15 14.53
C GLY A 233 -6.89 17.08 13.13
N LYS A 234 -6.13 16.80 12.07
CA LYS A 234 -6.66 16.56 10.72
C LYS A 234 -6.73 15.08 10.44
N ARG A 235 -7.62 14.70 9.53
CA ARG A 235 -7.59 13.35 8.96
C ARG A 235 -6.34 13.19 8.09
N VAL A 236 -5.44 12.31 8.55
CA VAL A 236 -4.21 11.97 7.83
C VAL A 236 -4.54 11.02 6.68
N THR A 237 -4.05 11.33 5.49
CA THR A 237 -4.22 10.55 4.26
C THR A 237 -2.90 9.87 3.85
N THR A 238 -2.95 8.97 2.87
CA THR A 238 -1.73 8.40 2.27
C THR A 238 -0.88 9.47 1.61
N GLY A 239 -1.51 10.49 1.01
CA GLY A 239 -0.81 11.65 0.44
C GLY A 239 -0.01 12.42 1.47
N ASP A 240 -0.59 12.70 2.66
CA ASP A 240 0.13 13.37 3.75
C ASP A 240 1.35 12.57 4.20
N LEU A 241 1.19 11.24 4.31
CA LEU A 241 2.29 10.36 4.68
C LEU A 241 3.39 10.36 3.62
N SER A 242 3.04 10.22 2.34
CA SER A 242 3.98 10.11 1.23
C SER A 242 4.73 11.43 0.96
N TRP A 243 4.06 12.57 1.10
CA TRP A 243 4.64 13.87 0.74
C TRP A 243 5.20 14.69 1.90
N GLN A 244 4.79 14.41 3.13
CA GLN A 244 5.22 15.19 4.30
C GLN A 244 5.97 14.36 5.33
N ILE A 245 5.45 13.20 5.74
CA ILE A 245 6.01 12.39 6.83
C ILE A 245 7.16 11.50 6.33
N THR A 246 6.93 10.69 5.30
CA THR A 246 7.96 9.80 4.73
C THR A 246 9.22 10.55 4.27
N PRO A 247 9.14 11.72 3.59
CA PRO A 247 10.34 12.47 3.24
C PRO A 247 11.13 12.98 4.44
N ALA A 248 10.47 13.30 5.56
CA ALA A 248 11.15 13.72 6.79
C ALA A 248 11.91 12.55 7.43
N ILE A 249 11.30 11.38 7.51
CA ILE A 249 11.94 10.15 8.00
C ILE A 249 13.11 9.76 7.09
N ASN A 250 12.91 9.71 5.77
CA ASN A 250 13.94 9.34 4.80
C ASN A 250 15.13 10.32 4.79
N ALA A 251 14.89 11.59 5.17
CA ALA A 251 15.96 12.58 5.26
C ALA A 251 17.02 12.20 6.30
N THR A 252 16.67 11.54 7.40
CA THR A 252 17.63 11.10 8.42
C THR A 252 18.70 10.19 7.82
N GLY A 253 18.31 9.18 7.01
CA GLY A 253 19.24 8.29 6.32
C GLY A 253 20.06 9.00 5.25
N ARG A 254 19.45 9.92 4.48
CA ARG A 254 20.14 10.72 3.46
C ARG A 254 21.17 11.67 4.04
N MET A 255 20.96 12.16 5.27
CA MET A 255 21.87 13.03 6.00
C MET A 255 22.85 12.25 6.90
N GLY A 256 22.87 10.91 6.81
CA GLY A 256 23.84 10.05 7.51
C GLY A 256 23.51 9.72 8.97
N THR A 257 22.29 9.97 9.43
CA THR A 257 21.86 9.75 10.80
C THR A 257 20.53 8.99 10.87
N PRO A 258 20.40 7.78 10.25
CA PRO A 258 19.14 7.05 10.17
C PRO A 258 18.56 6.65 11.54
N GLU A 259 19.44 6.49 12.55
CA GLU A 259 19.07 6.17 13.93
C GLU A 259 18.12 7.21 14.56
N ARG A 260 18.18 8.48 14.13
CA ARG A 260 17.32 9.54 14.70
C ARG A 260 15.83 9.27 14.48
N ALA A 261 15.45 8.70 13.36
CA ALA A 261 14.07 8.29 13.12
C ALA A 261 13.67 7.12 14.01
N VAL A 262 14.55 6.15 14.22
CA VAL A 262 14.31 5.01 15.11
C VAL A 262 14.17 5.47 16.55
N GLU A 263 15.10 6.31 17.03
CA GLU A 263 15.07 6.90 18.37
C GLU A 263 13.77 7.67 18.63
N LEU A 264 13.27 8.43 17.66
CA LEU A 264 11.99 9.14 17.77
C LEU A 264 10.82 8.21 18.05
N PHE A 265 10.76 7.07 17.34
CA PHE A 265 9.67 6.09 17.51
C PHE A 265 9.82 5.25 18.79
N LEU A 266 11.01 5.17 19.38
CA LEU A 266 11.31 4.45 20.61
C LEU A 266 11.40 5.34 21.84
N ALA A 267 11.42 6.66 21.67
CA ALA A 267 11.64 7.60 22.77
C ALA A 267 10.56 7.55 23.86
N ASP A 268 11.00 7.44 25.12
CA ASP A 268 10.14 7.53 26.28
C ASP A 268 10.01 9.00 26.78
N GLY A 269 8.77 9.39 27.04
CA GLY A 269 8.45 10.73 27.54
C GLY A 269 8.35 11.81 26.44
N PRO A 270 7.68 12.92 26.73
CA PRO A 270 7.39 13.97 25.76
C PRO A 270 8.64 14.77 25.34
N VAL A 271 9.51 15.11 26.28
CA VAL A 271 10.66 15.98 26.01
C VAL A 271 11.66 15.38 25.00
N PRO A 272 12.12 14.11 25.15
CA PRO A 272 12.96 13.47 24.14
C PRO A 272 12.29 13.39 22.77
N ARG A 273 10.98 13.06 22.72
CA ARG A 273 10.23 12.97 21.47
C ARG A 273 10.16 14.30 20.73
N GLN A 274 9.85 15.37 21.44
CA GLN A 274 9.79 16.72 20.87
C GLN A 274 11.12 17.12 20.25
N ARG A 275 12.23 16.93 20.98
CA ARG A 275 13.58 17.23 20.48
C ARG A 275 13.92 16.40 19.23
N LEU A 276 13.67 15.10 19.25
CA LEU A 276 13.96 14.22 18.12
C LEU A 276 13.08 14.54 16.90
N ALA A 277 11.81 14.86 17.09
CA ALA A 277 10.95 15.30 16.00
C ALA A 277 11.41 16.63 15.38
N GLU A 278 11.87 17.58 16.18
CA GLU A 278 12.51 18.81 15.69
C GLU A 278 13.75 18.52 14.84
N GLU A 279 14.60 17.62 15.32
CA GLU A 279 15.82 17.23 14.60
C GLU A 279 15.48 16.56 13.27
N VAL A 280 14.52 15.64 13.23
CA VAL A 280 14.06 14.98 12.00
C VAL A 280 13.51 15.99 10.98
N VAL A 281 12.70 16.95 11.43
CA VAL A 281 12.16 18.00 10.56
C VAL A 281 13.27 18.94 10.07
N ARG A 282 14.23 19.32 10.93
CA ARG A 282 15.41 20.11 10.55
C ARG A 282 16.24 19.39 9.50
N LEU A 283 16.57 18.11 9.69
CA LEU A 283 17.31 17.29 8.72
C LEU A 283 16.59 17.25 7.36
N ASN A 284 15.26 17.23 7.34
CA ASN A 284 14.52 17.32 6.08
C ASN A 284 14.63 18.71 5.43
N GLY A 285 14.69 19.76 6.22
CA GLY A 285 14.99 21.13 5.75
C GLY A 285 16.38 21.20 5.13
N ASP A 286 17.38 20.71 5.85
CA ASP A 286 18.78 20.67 5.40
C ASP A 286 18.92 19.85 4.09
N ARG A 287 18.26 18.69 4.00
CA ARG A 287 18.21 17.90 2.76
C ARG A 287 17.56 18.66 1.59
N LYS A 288 16.49 19.44 1.84
CA LYS A 288 15.85 20.24 0.77
C LYS A 288 16.79 21.33 0.27
N GLN A 289 17.48 22.03 1.17
CA GLN A 289 18.48 23.03 0.82
C GLN A 289 19.62 22.42 0.04
N LEU A 290 20.20 21.33 0.55
CA LEU A 290 21.24 20.56 -0.14
C LEU A 290 20.81 20.11 -1.54
N GLY A 291 19.55 19.71 -1.71
CA GLY A 291 18.99 19.37 -3.01
C GLY A 291 18.89 20.57 -3.95
N ALA A 292 18.58 21.76 -3.45
CA ALA A 292 18.55 22.99 -4.25
C ALA A 292 19.97 23.38 -4.70
N ASP A 293 20.93 23.37 -3.77
CA ASP A 293 22.32 23.70 -4.06
C ASP A 293 22.95 22.70 -5.04
N SER A 294 22.69 21.40 -4.84
CA SER A 294 23.14 20.33 -5.75
C SER A 294 22.53 20.46 -7.14
N TRP A 295 21.29 20.93 -7.27
CA TRP A 295 20.68 21.13 -8.57
C TRP A 295 21.40 22.19 -9.41
N ALA A 296 21.83 23.28 -8.79
CA ALA A 296 22.59 24.33 -9.47
C ALA A 296 23.91 23.82 -10.08
N ILE A 297 24.47 22.73 -9.51
CA ILE A 297 25.68 22.07 -10.01
C ILE A 297 25.32 21.00 -11.05
N VAL A 298 24.33 20.15 -10.74
CA VAL A 298 24.00 18.95 -11.53
C VAL A 298 23.32 19.29 -12.86
N GLU A 299 22.41 20.28 -12.89
CA GLU A 299 21.65 20.61 -14.08
C GLU A 299 22.55 21.05 -15.24
N PRO A 300 23.50 22.02 -15.09
CA PRO A 300 24.37 22.41 -16.19
C PRO A 300 25.32 21.28 -16.63
N LEU A 301 25.81 20.44 -15.71
CA LEU A 301 26.64 19.28 -16.04
C LEU A 301 25.86 18.24 -16.86
N ALA A 302 24.64 17.91 -16.42
CA ALA A 302 23.75 16.98 -17.12
C ALA A 302 23.42 17.49 -18.54
N ARG A 303 23.06 18.76 -18.66
CA ARG A 303 22.78 19.41 -19.96
C ARG A 303 23.99 19.36 -20.90
N ALA A 304 25.17 19.69 -20.39
CA ALA A 304 26.40 19.67 -21.17
C ALA A 304 26.82 18.26 -21.61
N SER A 305 26.36 17.23 -20.90
CA SER A 305 26.67 15.83 -21.22
C SER A 305 25.85 15.26 -22.37
N LEU A 306 24.67 15.78 -22.64
CA LEU A 306 23.71 15.21 -23.60
C LEU A 306 24.32 14.93 -25.00
N PRO A 307 25.04 15.88 -25.64
CA PRO A 307 25.63 15.62 -26.95
C PRO A 307 26.64 14.46 -26.94
N ARG A 308 27.40 14.31 -25.86
CA ARG A 308 28.38 13.22 -25.71
C ARG A 308 27.67 11.86 -25.65
N PHE A 309 26.50 11.79 -25.04
CA PHE A 309 25.74 10.57 -24.87
C PHE A 309 24.57 10.45 -25.87
N SER A 310 24.74 11.02 -27.07
CA SER A 310 23.81 10.90 -28.21
C SER A 310 22.38 11.39 -27.91
N GLU A 311 22.22 12.37 -27.01
CA GLU A 311 20.91 12.89 -26.53
C GLU A 311 20.02 11.79 -25.89
N ARG A 312 20.62 10.66 -25.48
CA ARG A 312 19.88 9.48 -24.97
C ARG A 312 20.16 9.14 -23.52
N LEU A 313 21.17 9.79 -22.92
CA LEU A 313 21.55 9.63 -21.53
C LEU A 313 22.08 10.96 -21.01
N ALA A 314 21.64 11.39 -19.82
CA ALA A 314 22.19 12.56 -19.14
C ALA A 314 23.09 12.12 -17.99
N VAL A 315 24.32 12.62 -17.95
CA VAL A 315 25.32 12.24 -16.95
C VAL A 315 25.85 13.48 -16.24
N ALA A 316 25.84 13.48 -14.90
CA ALA A 316 26.48 14.50 -14.09
C ALA A 316 27.37 13.84 -13.03
N TYR A 317 28.59 14.30 -12.87
CA TYR A 317 29.53 13.79 -11.87
C TYR A 317 30.40 14.87 -11.29
N GLY A 318 30.83 14.70 -10.03
CA GLY A 318 31.75 15.63 -9.38
C GLY A 318 31.80 15.52 -7.86
N ALA A 319 32.87 16.09 -7.27
CA ALA A 319 33.04 16.14 -5.82
C ALA A 319 32.07 17.11 -5.11
N GLY A 320 31.49 18.08 -5.85
CA GLY A 320 30.49 19.01 -5.32
C GLY A 320 29.08 18.44 -5.18
N ILE A 321 28.86 17.19 -5.62
CA ILE A 321 27.57 16.50 -5.52
C ILE A 321 27.54 15.68 -4.24
N HIS A 322 26.56 15.89 -3.39
CA HIS A 322 26.47 15.16 -2.13
C HIS A 322 25.82 13.79 -2.32
N ARG A 323 26.44 12.75 -1.77
CA ARG A 323 25.99 11.34 -1.83
C ARG A 323 24.52 11.15 -1.47
N GLY A 324 24.01 11.80 -0.41
CA GLY A 324 22.65 11.65 0.10
C GLY A 324 21.54 12.11 -0.85
N VAL A 325 21.90 12.88 -1.90
CA VAL A 325 20.92 13.43 -2.85
C VAL A 325 21.12 12.96 -4.30
N THR A 326 22.12 12.11 -4.59
CA THR A 326 22.35 11.61 -5.96
C THR A 326 21.11 11.03 -6.63
N GLY A 327 20.35 10.16 -5.91
CA GLY A 327 19.13 9.57 -6.42
C GLY A 327 17.99 10.58 -6.66
N ILE A 328 17.92 11.65 -5.84
CA ILE A 328 16.94 12.74 -6.04
C ILE A 328 17.33 13.55 -7.29
N MET A 329 18.62 13.85 -7.44
CA MET A 329 19.13 14.59 -8.59
C MET A 329 18.99 13.79 -9.88
N ALA A 330 19.30 12.49 -9.87
CA ALA A 330 19.10 11.62 -11.03
C ALA A 330 17.63 11.61 -11.47
N ASN A 331 16.69 11.52 -10.52
CA ASN A 331 15.27 11.58 -10.83
C ASN A 331 14.87 12.93 -11.44
N ARG A 332 15.37 14.03 -10.87
CA ARG A 332 15.06 15.38 -11.37
C ARG A 332 15.66 15.63 -12.76
N VAL A 333 16.86 15.11 -13.04
CA VAL A 333 17.50 15.15 -14.36
C VAL A 333 16.69 14.34 -15.36
N ALA A 334 16.32 13.09 -15.03
CA ALA A 334 15.52 12.24 -15.90
C ALA A 334 14.17 12.87 -16.26
N SER A 335 13.52 13.51 -15.29
CA SER A 335 12.26 14.23 -15.51
C SER A 335 12.43 15.48 -16.36
N ALA A 336 13.51 16.25 -16.16
CA ALA A 336 13.76 17.52 -16.87
C ALA A 336 14.15 17.32 -18.34
N PHE A 337 14.99 16.30 -18.61
CA PHE A 337 15.51 16.04 -19.94
C PHE A 337 14.78 14.91 -20.68
N LYS A 338 13.87 14.21 -20.00
CA LYS A 338 13.10 13.08 -20.57
C LYS A 338 13.97 11.96 -21.13
N VAL A 339 15.18 11.78 -20.58
CA VAL A 339 16.12 10.68 -20.88
C VAL A 339 16.60 10.02 -19.60
N PRO A 340 17.03 8.75 -19.61
CA PRO A 340 17.69 8.15 -18.45
C PRO A 340 18.81 9.04 -17.92
N ALA A 341 19.03 9.02 -16.61
CA ALA A 341 19.99 9.90 -15.96
C ALA A 341 20.91 9.13 -15.00
N VAL A 342 22.18 9.52 -14.99
CA VAL A 342 23.22 9.04 -14.07
C VAL A 342 23.82 10.24 -13.33
N VAL A 343 23.75 10.21 -12.00
CA VAL A 343 24.37 11.24 -11.15
C VAL A 343 25.36 10.58 -10.21
N ILE A 344 26.63 11.02 -10.25
CA ILE A 344 27.75 10.40 -9.53
C ILE A 344 28.41 11.42 -8.60
N CYS A 345 28.52 11.06 -7.34
CA CYS A 345 29.29 11.76 -6.32
C CYS A 345 30.70 11.17 -6.23
N LEU A 346 31.73 12.01 -6.27
CA LEU A 346 33.10 11.62 -5.99
C LEU A 346 33.41 11.84 -4.51
N MET A 347 33.80 10.77 -3.83
CA MET A 347 34.07 10.77 -2.40
C MET A 347 35.58 11.01 -2.14
N GLU A 348 35.91 11.57 -0.97
CA GLU A 348 37.31 11.84 -0.57
C GLU A 348 38.13 10.56 -0.37
N ASP A 349 37.48 9.42 -0.10
CA ASP A 349 38.13 8.13 0.08
C ASP A 349 38.53 7.44 -1.25
N GLY A 350 38.39 8.12 -2.39
CA GLY A 350 38.69 7.58 -3.71
C GLY A 350 37.58 6.66 -4.26
N THR A 351 36.40 6.66 -3.66
CA THR A 351 35.23 5.98 -4.23
C THR A 351 34.32 6.95 -4.98
N ALA A 352 33.57 6.44 -5.94
CA ALA A 352 32.49 7.15 -6.61
C ALA A 352 31.17 6.40 -6.38
N VAL A 353 30.13 7.14 -6.00
CA VAL A 353 28.79 6.57 -5.73
C VAL A 353 27.80 7.18 -6.70
N GLY A 354 27.15 6.33 -7.50
CA GLY A 354 26.23 6.74 -8.54
C GLY A 354 24.80 6.27 -8.29
N SER A 355 23.86 7.06 -8.82
CA SER A 355 22.45 6.70 -8.89
C SER A 355 21.94 6.85 -10.31
N LEU A 356 21.15 5.89 -10.77
CA LEU A 356 20.49 5.91 -12.07
C LEU A 356 18.98 6.04 -11.90
N ARG A 357 18.37 6.77 -12.82
CA ARG A 357 16.91 6.83 -12.94
C ARG A 357 16.51 6.72 -14.41
N SER A 358 15.45 5.98 -14.64
CA SER A 358 14.88 5.79 -15.96
C SER A 358 14.03 6.98 -16.39
N ALA A 359 13.82 7.08 -17.68
CA ALA A 359 12.80 7.89 -18.31
C ALA A 359 12.17 7.08 -19.45
N ARG A 360 10.93 7.39 -19.82
CA ARG A 360 10.21 6.76 -20.94
C ARG A 360 10.17 5.23 -20.87
N GLY A 361 10.19 4.62 -19.68
CA GLY A 361 10.16 3.17 -19.55
C GLY A 361 11.45 2.44 -19.95
N PHE A 362 12.57 3.14 -20.12
CA PHE A 362 13.87 2.53 -20.46
C PHE A 362 14.37 1.65 -19.31
N HIS A 363 14.75 0.41 -19.57
CA HIS A 363 15.28 -0.51 -18.57
C HIS A 363 16.76 -0.26 -18.31
N LEU A 364 17.10 0.13 -17.08
CA LEU A 364 18.47 0.51 -16.67
C LEU A 364 19.46 -0.66 -16.67
N ASP A 365 18.98 -1.90 -16.64
CA ASP A 365 19.82 -3.10 -16.74
C ASP A 365 20.68 -3.08 -18.00
N ALA A 366 20.16 -2.51 -19.10
CA ALA A 366 20.91 -2.33 -20.35
C ALA A 366 22.14 -1.43 -20.22
N LEU A 367 22.22 -0.57 -19.20
CA LEU A 367 23.38 0.27 -18.89
C LEU A 367 24.26 -0.35 -17.79
N LEU A 368 23.66 -1.04 -16.83
CA LEU A 368 24.35 -1.54 -15.64
C LEU A 368 25.06 -2.87 -15.89
N GLU A 369 24.38 -3.85 -16.46
CA GLU A 369 24.94 -5.19 -16.65
C GLU A 369 26.23 -5.19 -17.48
N PRO A 370 26.34 -4.43 -18.60
CA PRO A 370 27.58 -4.36 -19.36
C PRO A 370 28.74 -3.67 -18.62
N CYS A 371 28.45 -3.00 -17.49
CA CYS A 371 29.44 -2.30 -16.66
C CYS A 371 29.68 -3.00 -15.31
N ALA A 372 29.07 -4.16 -15.06
CA ALA A 372 29.07 -4.82 -13.76
C ALA A 372 30.49 -5.09 -13.19
N ASP A 373 31.46 -5.39 -14.06
CA ASP A 373 32.86 -5.63 -13.69
C ASP A 373 33.63 -4.38 -13.18
N LEU A 374 33.05 -3.19 -13.38
CA LEU A 374 33.58 -1.93 -12.88
C LEU A 374 33.18 -1.63 -11.45
N PHE A 375 32.05 -2.20 -11.02
CA PHE A 375 31.43 -1.84 -9.75
C PHE A 375 32.03 -2.62 -8.58
N ILE A 376 32.16 -1.93 -7.44
CA ILE A 376 32.42 -2.55 -6.14
C ILE A 376 31.12 -3.20 -5.66
N ASP A 377 30.00 -2.48 -5.82
CA ASP A 377 28.65 -2.92 -5.49
C ASP A 377 27.66 -2.20 -6.41
N HIS A 378 26.60 -2.90 -6.79
CA HIS A 378 25.52 -2.35 -7.59
C HIS A 378 24.22 -3.09 -7.33
N GLY A 379 23.09 -2.40 -7.53
CA GLY A 379 21.78 -3.01 -7.38
C GLY A 379 20.65 -2.04 -7.62
N GLY A 380 19.46 -2.58 -7.73
CA GLY A 380 18.25 -1.80 -7.98
C GLY A 380 17.22 -2.59 -8.75
N HIS A 381 16.39 -1.85 -9.46
CA HIS A 381 15.30 -2.36 -10.30
C HIS A 381 15.40 -1.74 -11.69
N ALA A 382 14.62 -2.23 -12.64
CA ALA A 382 14.63 -1.78 -14.03
C ALA A 382 14.56 -0.25 -14.22
N PHE A 383 13.97 0.51 -13.28
CA PHE A 383 13.76 1.96 -13.41
C PHE A 383 14.51 2.82 -12.39
N ALA A 384 15.13 2.22 -11.39
CA ALA A 384 15.91 2.92 -10.37
C ALA A 384 17.01 2.03 -9.83
N ALA A 385 18.27 2.46 -9.95
CA ALA A 385 19.41 1.69 -9.54
C ALA A 385 20.50 2.57 -8.92
N GLY A 386 21.45 1.93 -8.27
CA GLY A 386 22.64 2.57 -7.70
C GLY A 386 23.85 1.69 -7.86
N PHE A 387 25.02 2.31 -7.79
CA PHE A 387 26.31 1.61 -7.82
C PHE A 387 27.39 2.36 -7.03
N SER A 388 28.43 1.66 -6.71
CA SER A 388 29.70 2.22 -6.25
C SER A 388 30.86 1.66 -7.07
N LEU A 389 31.89 2.47 -7.31
CA LEU A 389 33.11 2.07 -8.03
C LEU A 389 34.30 2.83 -7.49
N ARG A 390 35.52 2.40 -7.84
CA ARG A 390 36.73 3.18 -7.59
C ARG A 390 36.77 4.40 -8.53
N ALA A 391 37.08 5.58 -8.01
CA ALA A 391 37.09 6.82 -8.77
C ALA A 391 38.06 6.75 -10.00
N GLU A 392 39.17 5.99 -9.90
CA GLU A 392 40.10 5.74 -11.00
C GLU A 392 39.48 5.01 -12.20
N ARG A 393 38.38 4.31 -12.02
CA ARG A 393 37.63 3.62 -13.09
C ARG A 393 36.49 4.44 -13.68
N LEU A 394 36.32 5.69 -13.26
CA LEU A 394 35.24 6.55 -13.72
C LEU A 394 35.30 6.80 -15.24
N ASP A 395 36.49 7.11 -15.76
CA ASP A 395 36.66 7.38 -17.19
C ASP A 395 36.32 6.17 -18.05
N GLU A 396 36.61 4.95 -17.57
CA GLU A 396 36.22 3.72 -18.23
C GLU A 396 34.69 3.52 -18.21
N LEU A 397 34.06 3.80 -17.08
CA LEU A 397 32.58 3.77 -16.98
C LEU A 397 31.96 4.76 -17.96
N LEU A 398 32.43 6.01 -17.99
CA LEU A 398 31.93 7.04 -18.91
C LEU A 398 32.07 6.64 -20.36
N ALA A 399 33.22 6.07 -20.76
CA ALA A 399 33.44 5.58 -22.12
C ALA A 399 32.53 4.39 -22.49
N ARG A 400 32.21 3.51 -21.53
CA ARG A 400 31.22 2.42 -21.76
C ARG A 400 29.82 2.96 -21.89
N LEU A 401 29.41 3.85 -20.99
CA LEU A 401 28.08 4.49 -21.03
C LEU A 401 27.87 5.29 -22.33
N GLU A 402 28.90 5.94 -22.86
CA GLU A 402 28.88 6.66 -24.14
C GLU A 402 28.54 5.73 -25.30
N ARG A 403 29.18 4.56 -25.37
CA ARG A 403 28.89 3.54 -26.39
C ARG A 403 27.49 2.95 -26.22
N LEU A 404 27.12 2.59 -24.99
CA LEU A 404 25.80 2.04 -24.71
C LEU A 404 24.67 3.05 -25.01
N ALA A 405 24.88 4.33 -24.74
CA ALA A 405 23.92 5.38 -25.07
C ALA A 405 23.74 5.56 -26.58
N ALA A 406 24.82 5.41 -27.37
CA ALA A 406 24.73 5.48 -28.83
C ALA A 406 23.84 4.37 -29.42
N ASP A 407 23.83 3.19 -28.80
CA ASP A 407 23.01 2.05 -29.22
C ASP A 407 21.63 1.99 -28.52
N ALA A 408 21.43 2.79 -27.47
CA ALA A 408 20.19 2.77 -26.70
C ALA A 408 18.99 3.18 -27.55
N ARG A 409 17.92 2.41 -27.49
CA ARG A 409 16.63 2.77 -28.08
C ARG A 409 15.72 3.24 -26.95
N LEU A 410 15.51 4.55 -26.89
CA LEU A 410 14.51 5.10 -25.99
C LEU A 410 13.12 4.85 -26.62
N PRO A 411 12.13 4.43 -25.86
CA PRO A 411 10.76 4.42 -26.34
C PRO A 411 10.36 5.81 -26.85
N ASP A 412 9.56 5.87 -27.90
CA ASP A 412 9.12 7.11 -28.53
C ASP A 412 8.48 8.04 -27.49
N GLY A 413 9.01 9.26 -27.40
CA GLY A 413 8.58 10.23 -26.40
C GLY A 413 7.30 10.99 -26.78
N ASP A 414 6.80 10.76 -27.98
CA ASP A 414 5.62 11.41 -28.56
C ASP A 414 4.33 10.58 -28.45
N ALA A 415 4.34 9.47 -27.68
CA ALA A 415 3.08 8.90 -27.25
C ALA A 415 2.36 9.98 -26.43
N GLU A 416 1.27 10.53 -26.96
CA GLU A 416 0.37 11.39 -26.20
C GLU A 416 0.13 10.71 -24.85
N GLU A 417 0.40 11.43 -23.75
CA GLU A 417 0.13 10.89 -22.41
C GLU A 417 -1.38 10.60 -22.36
N GLU A 418 -1.75 9.34 -22.45
CA GLU A 418 -3.14 8.92 -22.30
C GLU A 418 -3.54 9.11 -20.83
N LEU A 419 -4.56 9.93 -20.60
CA LEU A 419 -5.14 10.10 -19.27
C LEU A 419 -6.30 9.10 -19.13
N GLU A 420 -6.12 8.13 -18.26
CA GLU A 420 -7.17 7.16 -17.92
C GLU A 420 -8.24 7.83 -17.07
N ILE A 421 -9.50 7.74 -17.49
CA ILE A 421 -10.65 8.33 -16.81
C ILE A 421 -11.54 7.19 -16.29
N ASP A 422 -11.70 7.12 -14.97
CA ASP A 422 -12.55 6.10 -14.32
C ASP A 422 -14.04 6.31 -14.62
N ALA A 423 -14.50 7.57 -14.66
CA ALA A 423 -15.88 7.87 -14.97
C ALA A 423 -16.09 9.30 -15.48
N GLU A 424 -16.97 9.46 -16.49
CA GLU A 424 -17.54 10.76 -16.86
C GLU A 424 -18.77 11.05 -15.98
N LEU A 425 -18.80 12.23 -15.36
CA LEU A 425 -19.83 12.61 -14.40
C LEU A 425 -20.73 13.73 -14.95
N PRO A 426 -22.05 13.49 -15.08
CA PRO A 426 -23.01 14.56 -15.27
C PRO A 426 -22.98 15.56 -14.09
N HIS A 427 -23.30 16.84 -14.36
CA HIS A 427 -23.23 17.92 -13.38
C HIS A 427 -24.05 17.65 -12.10
N GLU A 428 -25.12 16.91 -12.22
CA GLU A 428 -26.00 16.55 -11.07
C GLU A 428 -25.28 15.71 -10.00
N TYR A 429 -24.23 14.94 -10.38
CA TYR A 429 -23.42 14.14 -9.47
C TYR A 429 -22.23 14.92 -8.89
N LEU A 430 -21.93 16.11 -9.40
CA LEU A 430 -20.85 16.96 -8.89
C LEU A 430 -21.29 17.67 -7.61
N THR A 431 -21.54 16.89 -6.58
CA THR A 431 -21.91 17.34 -5.23
C THR A 431 -20.83 16.93 -4.24
N PRO A 432 -20.76 17.53 -3.05
CA PRO A 432 -19.80 17.12 -2.01
C PRO A 432 -19.86 15.62 -1.64
N ALA A 433 -20.99 14.93 -1.88
CA ALA A 433 -21.12 13.50 -1.63
C ALA A 433 -20.18 12.63 -2.48
N ILE A 434 -19.61 13.17 -3.57
CA ILE A 434 -18.60 12.44 -4.37
C ILE A 434 -17.32 12.14 -3.57
N LEU A 435 -17.02 12.95 -2.56
CA LEU A 435 -15.89 12.70 -1.65
C LEU A 435 -16.10 11.41 -0.85
N ASP A 436 -17.32 11.11 -0.43
CA ASP A 436 -17.65 9.87 0.29
C ASP A 436 -17.49 8.64 -0.62
N LEU A 437 -17.74 8.82 -1.92
CA LEU A 437 -17.45 7.79 -2.92
C LEU A 437 -15.95 7.56 -3.03
N ALA A 438 -15.17 8.62 -3.26
CA ALA A 438 -13.72 8.55 -3.37
C ALA A 438 -13.08 7.91 -2.13
N ASP A 439 -13.53 8.25 -0.93
CA ASP A 439 -13.05 7.68 0.34
C ASP A 439 -13.21 6.15 0.44
N ARG A 440 -14.19 5.56 -0.25
CA ARG A 440 -14.39 4.11 -0.24
C ARG A 440 -13.29 3.36 -1.00
N PHE A 441 -12.64 4.02 -1.93
CA PHE A 441 -11.54 3.47 -2.72
C PHE A 441 -10.17 3.65 -2.05
N GLU A 442 -10.07 4.45 -0.97
CA GLU A 442 -8.84 4.57 -0.18
C GLU A 442 -8.39 3.20 0.43
N PRO A 443 -7.11 3.02 0.69
CA PRO A 443 -5.98 3.95 0.55
C PRO A 443 -5.49 4.05 -0.90
N TYR A 444 -5.19 5.25 -1.35
CA TYR A 444 -4.60 5.53 -2.66
C TYR A 444 -3.07 5.48 -2.60
N GLY A 445 -2.44 5.09 -3.70
CA GLY A 445 -1.00 4.99 -3.87
C GLY A 445 -0.64 4.00 -4.96
N GLU A 446 0.60 3.50 -4.98
CA GLU A 446 1.09 2.59 -6.01
C GLU A 446 0.12 1.42 -6.27
N GLY A 447 -0.30 1.24 -7.52
CA GLY A 447 -1.23 0.20 -7.94
C GLY A 447 -2.67 0.33 -7.45
N ASN A 448 -3.04 1.47 -6.85
CA ASN A 448 -4.41 1.89 -6.54
C ASN A 448 -4.48 3.41 -6.62
N ASP A 449 -4.48 3.93 -7.82
CA ASP A 449 -4.43 5.35 -8.12
C ASP A 449 -5.71 6.07 -7.66
N GLN A 450 -5.64 7.40 -7.54
CA GLN A 450 -6.82 8.20 -7.23
C GLN A 450 -7.81 8.12 -8.39
N LEU A 451 -9.11 8.08 -8.07
CA LEU A 451 -10.14 8.09 -9.09
C LEU A 451 -10.09 9.39 -9.88
N THR A 452 -9.91 9.28 -11.19
CA THR A 452 -9.96 10.38 -12.13
C THR A 452 -11.33 10.46 -12.76
N PHE A 453 -11.98 11.58 -12.58
CA PHE A 453 -13.29 11.86 -13.15
C PHE A 453 -13.16 12.85 -14.31
N ALA A 454 -14.07 12.78 -15.27
CA ALA A 454 -14.26 13.81 -16.27
C ALA A 454 -15.64 14.47 -16.13
N ALA A 455 -15.73 15.75 -16.44
CA ALA A 455 -17.01 16.44 -16.62
C ALA A 455 -16.92 17.43 -17.76
N ARG A 456 -17.99 17.55 -18.54
CA ARG A 456 -18.04 18.36 -19.75
C ARG A 456 -18.79 19.66 -19.57
N GLY A 457 -18.38 20.69 -20.29
CA GLY A 457 -19.11 21.95 -20.44
C GLY A 457 -19.25 22.76 -19.15
N MET A 458 -18.35 22.60 -18.18
CA MET A 458 -18.32 23.41 -16.96
C MET A 458 -17.90 24.85 -17.29
N LYS A 459 -18.57 25.84 -16.67
CA LYS A 459 -18.25 27.26 -16.94
C LYS A 459 -17.20 27.76 -15.94
N ILE A 460 -16.12 28.37 -16.43
CA ILE A 460 -15.16 29.09 -15.60
C ILE A 460 -15.79 30.41 -15.17
N VAL A 461 -16.05 30.57 -13.87
CA VAL A 461 -16.67 31.81 -13.32
C VAL A 461 -15.66 32.71 -12.60
N ALA A 462 -14.52 32.16 -12.19
CA ALA A 462 -13.39 32.93 -11.62
C ALA A 462 -12.07 32.20 -11.87
N ALA A 463 -10.98 32.95 -11.93
CA ALA A 463 -9.62 32.44 -12.04
C ALA A 463 -8.64 33.34 -11.27
N ASP A 464 -7.79 32.73 -10.44
CA ASP A 464 -6.74 33.39 -9.67
C ASP A 464 -5.42 32.67 -9.87
N ILE A 465 -4.32 33.40 -10.02
CA ILE A 465 -2.97 32.84 -10.07
C ILE A 465 -2.38 32.84 -8.66
N MET A 466 -1.93 31.67 -8.20
CA MET A 466 -1.29 31.48 -6.91
C MET A 466 0.16 31.03 -7.08
N GLY A 467 1.05 31.53 -6.23
CA GLY A 467 2.46 31.12 -6.22
C GLY A 467 3.44 32.28 -6.30
N LYS A 468 4.75 31.98 -6.25
CA LYS A 468 5.84 32.95 -6.35
C LYS A 468 6.64 32.68 -7.64
N ALA A 469 6.75 33.68 -8.47
CA ALA A 469 7.57 33.88 -9.67
C ALA A 469 7.74 32.71 -10.66
N GLU A 470 8.24 31.54 -10.27
CA GLU A 470 8.57 30.46 -11.24
C GLU A 470 7.65 29.23 -11.17
N ARG A 471 6.80 29.14 -10.14
CA ARG A 471 5.84 28.04 -9.96
C ARG A 471 4.46 28.59 -9.67
N ASN A 472 3.82 29.08 -10.70
CA ASN A 472 2.49 29.62 -10.59
C ASN A 472 1.44 28.54 -10.83
N HIS A 473 0.54 28.38 -9.85
CA HIS A 473 -0.60 27.48 -9.93
C HIS A 473 -1.84 28.26 -10.30
N LEU A 474 -2.79 27.62 -10.94
CA LEU A 474 -4.05 28.22 -11.31
C LEU A 474 -5.15 27.73 -10.36
N LYS A 475 -5.88 28.66 -9.77
CA LYS A 475 -7.09 28.38 -9.02
C LYS A 475 -8.28 28.84 -9.85
N LEU A 476 -9.15 27.91 -10.19
CA LEU A 476 -10.40 28.17 -10.91
C LEU A 476 -11.59 28.01 -9.97
N THR A 477 -12.69 28.66 -10.33
CA THR A 477 -14.02 28.32 -9.83
C THR A 477 -14.85 27.83 -11.01
N LEU A 478 -15.25 26.56 -10.96
CA LEU A 478 -16.04 25.91 -12.01
C LEU A 478 -17.50 25.84 -11.60
N ASP A 479 -18.39 26.37 -12.43
CA ASP A 479 -19.84 26.30 -12.23
C ASP A 479 -20.39 25.03 -12.88
N CYS A 480 -20.86 24.11 -12.03
CA CYS A 480 -21.47 22.86 -12.41
C CYS A 480 -23.02 22.90 -12.22
N GLY A 481 -23.61 24.07 -12.25
CA GLY A 481 -25.04 24.28 -12.07
C GLY A 481 -25.44 24.36 -10.60
N LYS A 482 -25.63 23.24 -9.92
CA LYS A 482 -26.05 23.21 -8.51
C LYS A 482 -24.94 23.65 -7.55
N TYR A 483 -23.68 23.39 -7.88
CA TYR A 483 -22.52 23.68 -7.05
C TYR A 483 -21.46 24.41 -7.88
N LYS A 484 -20.75 25.31 -7.20
CA LYS A 484 -19.53 25.93 -7.71
C LYS A 484 -18.34 25.30 -7.04
N TRP A 485 -17.48 24.66 -7.82
CA TRP A 485 -16.34 23.93 -7.32
C TRP A 485 -15.08 24.77 -7.38
N PRO A 486 -14.36 24.96 -6.26
CA PRO A 486 -12.98 25.41 -6.33
C PRO A 486 -12.14 24.31 -6.95
N ALA A 487 -11.28 24.67 -7.89
CA ALA A 487 -10.42 23.75 -8.62
C ALA A 487 -8.99 24.28 -8.65
N ILE A 488 -8.02 23.42 -8.44
CA ILE A 488 -6.58 23.74 -8.48
C ILE A 488 -5.97 23.04 -9.67
N PHE A 489 -5.24 23.79 -10.49
CA PHE A 489 -4.44 23.27 -11.59
C PHE A 489 -2.97 23.60 -11.31
N TRP A 490 -2.22 22.57 -10.96
CA TRP A 490 -0.86 22.74 -10.48
C TRP A 490 0.09 23.11 -11.62
N GLN A 491 0.87 24.19 -11.46
CA GLN A 491 1.90 24.68 -12.38
C GLN A 491 1.38 25.11 -13.77
N GLU A 492 0.06 25.20 -13.97
CA GLU A 492 -0.59 25.45 -15.25
C GLU A 492 -1.12 26.90 -15.41
N ALA A 493 -0.59 27.86 -14.63
CA ALA A 493 -1.03 29.25 -14.72
C ALA A 493 -0.85 29.88 -16.12
N ALA A 494 0.15 29.42 -16.88
CA ALA A 494 0.42 29.90 -18.24
C ALA A 494 -0.68 29.54 -19.24
N ARG A 495 -1.56 28.59 -18.94
CA ARG A 495 -2.68 28.19 -19.79
C ARG A 495 -3.85 29.19 -19.74
N LEU A 496 -3.95 30.00 -18.65
CA LEU A 496 -4.97 31.04 -18.54
C LEU A 496 -4.77 32.11 -19.63
N ASN A 497 -5.82 32.46 -20.33
CA ASN A 497 -5.85 33.38 -21.46
C ASN A 497 -5.06 32.93 -22.71
N ARG A 498 -4.43 31.78 -22.67
CA ARG A 498 -3.83 31.12 -23.84
C ARG A 498 -4.77 30.04 -24.37
N ASP A 499 -5.17 29.09 -23.52
CA ASP A 499 -5.95 27.91 -23.90
C ASP A 499 -7.45 28.10 -23.55
N PHE A 500 -7.74 28.83 -22.48
CA PHE A 500 -9.10 29.16 -22.00
C PHE A 500 -9.07 30.43 -21.15
N ALA A 501 -10.23 31.06 -20.95
CA ALA A 501 -10.40 32.28 -20.15
C ALA A 501 -11.64 32.20 -19.24
N VAL A 502 -11.77 33.19 -18.32
CA VAL A 502 -12.99 33.35 -17.50
C VAL A 502 -14.18 33.60 -18.42
N GLY A 503 -15.25 32.87 -18.23
CA GLY A 503 -16.45 32.88 -19.03
C GLY A 503 -16.57 31.74 -20.04
N ASP A 504 -15.45 31.08 -20.38
CA ASP A 504 -15.45 29.92 -21.27
C ASP A 504 -16.11 28.68 -20.61
N ARG A 505 -16.61 27.79 -21.46
CA ARG A 505 -16.97 26.42 -21.08
C ARG A 505 -15.81 25.50 -21.36
N VAL A 506 -15.56 24.60 -20.42
CA VAL A 506 -14.44 23.64 -20.46
C VAL A 506 -14.89 22.24 -20.12
N ASP A 507 -14.27 21.28 -20.76
CA ASP A 507 -14.22 19.89 -20.30
C ASP A 507 -12.98 19.75 -19.41
N ALA A 508 -13.09 19.08 -18.28
CA ALA A 508 -11.96 18.85 -17.41
C ALA A 508 -11.91 17.42 -16.89
N ALA A 509 -10.69 16.92 -16.78
CA ALA A 509 -10.36 15.72 -16.03
C ALA A 509 -9.79 16.12 -14.67
N PHE A 510 -10.26 15.47 -13.61
CA PHE A 510 -9.93 15.86 -12.25
C PHE A 510 -10.11 14.71 -11.26
N HIS A 511 -9.45 14.81 -10.13
CA HIS A 511 -9.82 14.05 -8.93
C HIS A 511 -10.33 14.99 -7.85
N VAL A 512 -11.04 14.43 -6.86
CA VAL A 512 -11.63 15.22 -5.77
C VAL A 512 -10.79 15.12 -4.51
N ALA A 513 -10.65 16.24 -3.81
CA ALA A 513 -9.88 16.34 -2.59
C ALA A 513 -10.59 17.21 -1.55
N ARG A 514 -10.13 17.13 -0.30
CA ARG A 514 -10.54 18.02 0.79
C ARG A 514 -9.45 19.05 1.03
N ASN A 515 -9.82 20.31 0.98
CA ASN A 515 -8.93 21.39 1.42
C ASN A 515 -9.31 21.78 2.84
N ALA A 516 -8.41 21.55 3.79
CA ALA A 516 -8.59 21.96 5.19
C ALA A 516 -7.98 23.36 5.40
N PHE A 517 -8.81 24.37 5.49
CA PHE A 517 -8.39 25.75 5.76
C PHE A 517 -9.14 26.28 6.98
N ASN A 518 -8.41 26.78 7.98
CA ASN A 518 -8.95 27.34 9.24
C ASN A 518 -9.95 26.41 9.95
N GLY A 519 -9.68 25.09 9.96
CA GLY A 519 -10.55 24.11 10.63
C GLY A 519 -11.83 23.74 9.85
N THR A 520 -12.03 24.29 8.66
CA THR A 520 -13.15 23.94 7.77
C THR A 520 -12.63 23.13 6.59
N GLU A 521 -13.23 21.96 6.34
CA GLU A 521 -12.95 21.17 5.15
C GLU A 521 -13.84 21.64 3.98
N ILE A 522 -13.22 22.03 2.89
CA ILE A 522 -13.91 22.48 1.67
C ILE A 522 -13.59 21.46 0.56
N PRO A 523 -14.63 20.90 -0.10
CA PRO A 523 -14.45 20.09 -1.30
C PRO A 523 -13.77 20.91 -2.40
N GLN A 524 -12.77 20.31 -3.07
CA GLN A 524 -12.12 20.91 -4.23
C GLN A 524 -11.82 19.87 -5.30
N MET A 525 -11.71 20.32 -6.54
CA MET A 525 -11.16 19.52 -7.63
C MET A 525 -9.67 19.80 -7.75
N ILE A 526 -8.89 18.76 -8.03
CA ILE A 526 -7.51 18.88 -8.51
C ILE A 526 -7.54 18.51 -9.98
N LEU A 527 -7.21 19.46 -10.84
CA LEU A 527 -7.32 19.30 -12.29
C LEU A 527 -6.08 18.58 -12.82
N GLU A 528 -6.30 17.59 -13.69
CA GLU A 528 -5.28 16.87 -14.43
C GLU A 528 -5.16 17.42 -15.86
N ASP A 529 -6.29 17.71 -16.50
CA ASP A 529 -6.33 18.41 -17.78
C ASP A 529 -7.61 19.22 -17.94
N VAL A 530 -7.53 20.27 -18.77
CA VAL A 530 -8.65 21.17 -19.08
C VAL A 530 -8.63 21.50 -20.57
N ARG A 531 -9.75 21.30 -21.25
CA ARG A 531 -9.92 21.63 -22.68
C ARG A 531 -11.10 22.57 -22.85
N LYS A 532 -10.91 23.64 -23.64
CA LYS A 532 -11.99 24.54 -24.00
C LYS A 532 -12.97 23.83 -24.94
N VAL A 533 -14.26 23.95 -24.67
CA VAL A 533 -15.30 23.44 -25.55
C VAL A 533 -15.38 24.39 -26.74
N GLU A 534 -15.11 23.88 -27.94
CA GLU A 534 -15.34 24.60 -29.17
C GLU A 534 -16.86 24.79 -29.35
N GLY A 535 -17.30 26.04 -29.50
CA GLY A 535 -18.70 26.40 -29.62
C GLY A 535 -19.32 26.08 -30.96
#